data_7a91c94a2c1a324a4fdd7f0af6894396
#
_entry.id   7a91c94a2c1a324a4fdd7f0af6894396
#
_cell.length_a   1.000
_cell.length_b   1.000
_cell.length_c   1.000
_cell.angle_alpha   90.00
_cell.angle_beta   90.00
_cell.angle_gamma   90.00
#
_symmetry.space_group_name_H-M   'P 1'
#
loop_
_entity.id
_entity.type
_entity.pdbx_description
1 polymer ?
#
loop_
_entity_poly.entity_id
_entity_poly.type
_entity_poly.pdbx_seq_one_letter_code
_entity_poly.pdbx_strand_id
1 'polypeptide(L)' 'MNAVAAIESLLFVAGEDGIAVDELANLLEIGQEWALYHVMVLRNRLQHDPQSGLRITVINERVQLVLSLIHI' A
#
# COMPACT_ATOMS: atom_id res chain seq x y z
N MET A 1 5.60 15.73 4.23
CA MET A 1 5.51 14.28 4.42
C MET A 1 5.39 13.59 3.07
N ASN A 2 6.07 12.49 2.92
CA ASN A 2 6.04 11.72 1.70
C ASN A 2 4.76 10.88 1.65
N ALA A 3 3.98 11.02 0.59
CA ALA A 3 2.71 10.29 0.47
C ALA A 3 2.91 8.78 0.49
N VAL A 4 3.97 8.28 -0.14
CA VAL A 4 4.26 6.85 -0.17
C VAL A 4 4.52 6.33 1.24
N ALA A 5 5.31 7.08 2.02
CA ALA A 5 5.59 6.69 3.40
C ALA A 5 4.33 6.73 4.27
N ALA A 6 3.48 7.73 4.04
CA ALA A 6 2.23 7.82 4.78
C ALA A 6 1.32 6.63 4.47
N ILE A 7 1.22 6.25 3.21
CA ILE A 7 0.42 5.10 2.80
C ILE A 7 0.95 3.82 3.45
N GLU A 8 2.26 3.64 3.43
CA GLU A 8 2.87 2.46 4.03
C GLU A 8 2.52 2.36 5.52
N SER A 9 2.62 3.48 6.23
CA SER A 9 2.29 3.52 7.66
C SER A 9 0.82 3.19 7.90
N LEU A 10 -0.07 3.76 7.09
CA LEU A 10 -1.51 3.52 7.24
C LEU A 10 -1.85 2.06 6.97
N LEU A 11 -1.24 1.48 5.96
CA LEU A 11 -1.47 0.08 5.64
C LEU A 11 -0.93 -0.84 6.72
N PHE A 12 0.18 -0.48 7.30
CA PHE A 12 0.77 -1.26 8.37
C PHE A 12 -0.17 -1.31 9.59
N VAL A 13 -0.74 -0.16 9.93
CA VAL A 13 -1.68 -0.08 11.05
C VAL A 13 -2.98 -0.82 10.75
N ALA A 14 -3.44 -0.76 9.51
CA ALA A 14 -4.68 -1.41 9.10
C ALA A 14 -4.59 -2.93 9.11
N GLY A 15 -3.38 -3.47 8.91
CA GLY A 15 -3.18 -4.91 8.96
C GLY A 15 -3.93 -5.64 7.85
N GLU A 16 -4.47 -6.80 8.19
CA GLU A 16 -5.14 -7.67 7.22
C GLU A 16 -6.40 -7.06 6.63
N ASP A 17 -7.04 -6.15 7.34
CA ASP A 17 -8.26 -5.53 6.84
C ASP A 17 -8.00 -4.63 5.65
N GLY A 18 -6.82 -4.07 5.57
CA GLY A 18 -6.48 -3.17 4.49
C GLY A 18 -7.24 -1.86 4.58
N ILE A 19 -7.08 -1.05 3.55
CA ILE A 19 -7.75 0.25 3.45
C ILE A 19 -8.25 0.42 2.03
N ALA A 20 -9.49 0.89 1.89
CA ALA A 20 -10.05 1.19 0.58
C ALA A 20 -9.30 2.36 -0.05
N VAL A 21 -9.18 2.37 -1.36
CA VAL A 21 -8.49 3.44 -2.09
C VAL A 21 -9.14 4.79 -1.82
N ASP A 22 -10.48 4.85 -1.78
CA ASP A 22 -11.17 6.10 -1.51
C ASP A 22 -10.90 6.61 -0.10
N GLU A 23 -10.78 5.71 0.86
CA GLU A 23 -10.43 6.08 2.22
C GLU A 23 -9.01 6.63 2.30
N LEU A 24 -8.07 6.00 1.60
CA LEU A 24 -6.71 6.52 1.51
C LEU A 24 -6.69 7.91 0.90
N ALA A 25 -7.45 8.10 -0.16
CA ALA A 25 -7.53 9.40 -0.83
C ALA A 25 -8.04 10.47 0.13
N ASN A 26 -9.07 10.15 0.90
CA ASN A 26 -9.63 11.08 1.87
C ASN A 26 -8.63 11.41 2.97
N LEU A 27 -7.97 10.40 3.49
CA LEU A 27 -6.98 10.60 4.56
C LEU A 27 -5.81 11.44 4.11
N LEU A 28 -5.41 11.31 2.87
CA LEU A 28 -4.28 12.04 2.31
C LEU A 28 -4.70 13.34 1.65
N GLU A 29 -6.01 13.58 1.56
CA GLU A 29 -6.58 14.78 0.93
C GLU A 29 -6.13 14.93 -0.52
N ILE A 30 -6.16 13.82 -1.25
CA ILE A 30 -5.82 13.79 -2.67
C ILE A 30 -6.90 13.03 -3.43
N GLY A 31 -6.86 13.11 -4.76
CA GLY A 31 -7.79 12.34 -5.58
C GLY A 31 -7.49 10.86 -5.54
N GLN A 32 -8.49 10.04 -5.84
CA GLN A 32 -8.32 8.58 -5.83
C GLN A 32 -7.26 8.13 -6.84
N GLU A 33 -7.18 8.82 -7.97
CA GLU A 33 -6.18 8.47 -8.98
C GLU A 33 -4.77 8.65 -8.44
N TRP A 34 -4.55 9.72 -7.70
CA TRP A 34 -3.24 9.98 -7.11
C TRP A 34 -2.94 9.01 -5.98
N ALA A 35 -3.96 8.66 -5.19
CA ALA A 35 -3.78 7.67 -4.14
C ALA A 35 -3.37 6.34 -4.73
N LEU A 36 -4.05 5.91 -5.78
CA LEU A 36 -3.73 4.65 -6.45
C LEU A 36 -2.33 4.68 -7.06
N TYR A 37 -1.96 5.83 -7.65
CA TYR A 37 -0.62 5.99 -8.22
C TYR A 37 0.45 5.77 -7.14
N HIS A 38 0.28 6.38 -5.98
CA HIS A 38 1.26 6.23 -4.90
C HIS A 38 1.28 4.81 -4.35
N VAL A 39 0.13 4.15 -4.32
CA VAL A 39 0.06 2.74 -3.93
C VAL A 39 0.88 1.89 -4.89
N MET A 40 0.77 2.16 -6.19
CA MET A 40 1.54 1.42 -7.19
C MET A 40 3.03 1.68 -7.08
N VAL A 41 3.41 2.91 -6.74
CA VAL A 41 4.83 3.23 -6.51
C VAL A 41 5.35 2.42 -5.32
N LEU A 42 4.59 2.37 -4.24
CA LEU A 42 4.98 1.59 -3.06
C LEU A 42 5.06 0.11 -3.40
N ARG A 43 4.06 -0.41 -4.12
CA ARG A 43 4.04 -1.80 -4.54
C ARG A 43 5.28 -2.15 -5.33
N ASN A 44 5.63 -1.29 -6.28
CA ASN A 44 6.80 -1.52 -7.12
C ASN A 44 8.09 -1.52 -6.30
N ARG A 45 8.18 -0.60 -5.35
CA ARG A 45 9.36 -0.50 -4.49
C ARG A 45 9.55 -1.77 -3.66
N LEU A 46 8.46 -2.25 -3.05
CA LEU A 46 8.53 -3.45 -2.21
C LEU A 46 8.81 -4.70 -3.03
N GLN A 47 8.24 -4.75 -4.23
CA GLN A 47 8.43 -5.90 -5.11
C GLN A 47 9.88 -6.03 -5.57
N HIS A 48 10.58 -4.93 -5.70
CA HIS A 48 11.97 -4.91 -6.18
C HIS A 48 12.99 -4.91 -5.05
N ASP A 49 12.53 -4.96 -3.80
CA ASP A 49 13.43 -5.04 -2.66
C ASP A 49 13.56 -6.52 -2.24
N PRO A 50 14.68 -7.17 -2.54
CA PRO A 50 14.82 -8.60 -2.23
C PRO A 50 14.83 -8.89 -0.73
N GLN A 51 15.05 -7.87 0.09
CA GLN A 51 15.09 -8.05 1.53
C GLN A 51 13.75 -7.79 2.19
N SER A 52 12.81 -7.23 1.46
CA SER A 52 11.49 -6.97 2.00
C SER A 52 10.63 -8.21 1.88
N GLY A 53 10.03 -8.60 2.99
CA GLY A 53 9.02 -9.66 2.97
C GLY A 53 7.63 -9.13 2.76
N LEU A 54 7.48 -7.83 2.51
CA LEU A 54 6.19 -7.19 2.37
C LEU A 54 5.77 -7.12 0.91
N ARG A 55 4.49 -7.26 0.69
CA ARG A 55 3.88 -7.12 -0.64
C ARG A 55 2.58 -6.36 -0.52
N ILE A 56 2.22 -5.67 -1.59
CA ILE A 56 0.96 -4.93 -1.67
C ILE A 56 0.02 -5.72 -2.57
N THR A 57 -1.20 -5.94 -2.12
CA THR A 57 -2.26 -6.48 -2.96
C THR A 57 -3.39 -5.48 -3.06
N VAL A 58 -3.98 -5.37 -4.23
CA VAL A 58 -5.13 -4.49 -4.47
C VAL A 58 -6.24 -5.36 -5.05
N ILE A 59 -7.31 -5.51 -4.30
CA ILE A 59 -8.45 -6.33 -4.71
C ILE A 59 -9.72 -5.52 -4.43
N ASN A 60 -10.54 -5.33 -5.47
CA ASN A 60 -11.79 -4.59 -5.36
C ASN A 60 -11.60 -3.23 -4.71
N GLU A 61 -10.58 -2.49 -5.18
CA GLU A 61 -10.26 -1.16 -4.70
C GLU A 61 -9.91 -1.12 -3.21
N ARG A 62 -9.49 -2.24 -2.65
CA ARG A 62 -9.01 -2.32 -1.28
C ARG A 62 -7.55 -2.74 -1.30
N VAL A 63 -6.74 -2.00 -0.59
CA VAL A 63 -5.29 -2.18 -0.56
C VAL A 63 -4.90 -2.86 0.73
N GLN A 64 -4.09 -3.91 0.63
CA GLN A 64 -3.58 -4.63 1.80
C GLN A 64 -2.08 -4.75 1.73
N LEU A 65 -1.45 -4.68 2.90
CA LEU A 65 -0.04 -4.97 3.05
C LEU A 65 0.06 -6.38 3.64
N VAL A 66 0.69 -7.27 2.92
CA VAL A 66 0.79 -8.66 3.34
C VAL A 66 2.23 -9.10 3.44
N LEU A 67 2.47 -10.11 4.25
CA LEU A 67 3.80 -10.70 4.35
C LEU A 67 3.92 -11.82 3.33
N SER A 68 5.00 -11.79 2.59
CA SER A 68 5.31 -12.88 1.68
C SER A 68 6.13 -13.91 2.43
N LEU A 69 5.57 -15.09 2.58
CA LEU A 69 6.24 -16.17 3.28
C LEU A 69 6.95 -17.12 2.34
N ILE A 70 6.91 -16.83 1.06
CA ILE A 70 7.52 -17.69 0.07
C ILE A 70 8.92 -17.19 -0.18
N HIS A 71 9.86 -17.91 0.38
CA HIS A 71 11.28 -17.65 0.17
C HIS A 71 11.87 -18.91 -0.41
N ILE A 72 12.30 -18.81 -1.58
CA ILE A 72 12.96 -19.95 -2.17
C ILE A 72 14.23 -19.51 -2.82
#